data_c49060d4e11053bf6bc77f2d2d54c78b
#
_entry.id   c49060d4e11053bf6bc77f2d2d54c78b
#
_cell.length_a   1.000
_cell.length_b   1.000
_cell.length_c   1.000
_cell.angle_alpha   90.00
_cell.angle_beta   90.00
_cell.angle_gamma   90.00
#
_symmetry.space_group_name_H-M   'P 1'
#
loop_
_entity.id
_entity.type
_entity.pdbx_description
1 polymer ?
#
loop_
_entity_poly.entity_id
_entity_poly.type
_entity_poly.pdbx_seq_one_letter_code
_entity_poly.pdbx_strand_id
1 'polypeptide(L)'
;MWVGALVSALVWGGAAEAASKVTATKKARPVVQLSERALWRAKSWVGMTTLAKMSSAVTDDCSGMTRLAFQQRRLDLLPDDVLPEENGVTAIHRKARALGMLSDTPTPGALVFFQNTFDRNRDGLFNDGLTHIGIVERVGADGTVTFVHKSGGLVKRSRFNLLQPEARKDAKGHVLNDWLRRKGKKTRGYLAGELVAGFAAVDERWRSPEPPRLASAKLTVKGDARTARR
;
A
#
# COMPACT_ATOMS: atom_id res chain seq x y z
N MET A 1 -11.90 53.63 71.19
CA MET A 1 -10.51 53.90 70.75
C MET A 1 -10.45 53.76 69.22
N TRP A 2 -10.03 54.80 68.61
CA TRP A 2 -9.98 55.01 67.18
C TRP A 2 -8.89 54.19 66.53
N VAL A 3 -9.16 53.60 65.35
CA VAL A 3 -8.12 53.17 64.40
C VAL A 3 -8.55 53.57 62.98
N GLY A 4 -7.68 54.34 62.36
CA GLY A 4 -7.93 54.98 61.08
C GLY A 4 -7.76 54.05 59.90
N ALA A 5 -8.52 54.33 58.85
CA ALA A 5 -8.45 53.70 57.56
C ALA A 5 -7.46 54.44 56.62
N LEU A 6 -6.48 53.72 56.07
CA LEU A 6 -5.64 54.16 54.97
C LEU A 6 -6.18 53.63 53.67
N VAL A 7 -6.54 54.56 52.81
CA VAL A 7 -6.99 54.23 51.39
C VAL A 7 -5.70 54.33 50.56
N SER A 8 -5.35 53.18 49.94
CA SER A 8 -4.29 53.11 48.91
C SER A 8 -4.94 52.94 47.56
N ALA A 9 -4.71 53.91 46.67
CA ALA A 9 -5.12 53.87 45.26
C ALA A 9 -4.21 52.92 44.47
N LEU A 10 -4.77 51.92 43.83
CA LEU A 10 -4.08 51.04 42.87
C LEU A 10 -4.27 51.59 41.45
N VAL A 11 -3.18 51.92 40.82
CA VAL A 11 -3.06 52.35 39.43
C VAL A 11 -3.21 51.09 38.54
N TRP A 12 -4.17 51.12 37.64
CA TRP A 12 -4.40 50.07 36.63
C TRP A 12 -3.45 50.34 35.45
N GLY A 13 -2.40 49.51 35.37
CA GLY A 13 -1.52 49.44 34.20
C GLY A 13 -2.13 48.42 33.23
N GLY A 14 -2.58 48.89 32.07
CA GLY A 14 -3.07 48.05 30.97
C GLY A 14 -1.90 47.30 30.34
N ALA A 15 -1.93 45.96 30.45
CA ALA A 15 -1.09 45.09 29.66
C ALA A 15 -1.82 44.74 28.34
N ALA A 16 -1.27 45.24 27.23
CA ALA A 16 -1.71 44.85 25.90
C ALA A 16 -1.37 43.37 25.64
N GLU A 17 -2.36 42.54 25.58
CA GLU A 17 -2.26 41.11 25.27
C GLU A 17 -1.96 40.96 23.77
N ALA A 18 -0.72 40.66 23.42
CA ALA A 18 -0.31 40.31 22.07
C ALA A 18 -0.89 38.95 21.70
N ALA A 19 -1.99 38.94 20.95
CA ALA A 19 -2.57 37.73 20.37
C ALA A 19 -1.56 37.10 19.42
N SER A 20 -0.87 36.06 19.89
CA SER A 20 -0.05 35.17 19.08
C SER A 20 -0.95 34.45 18.05
N LYS A 21 -0.81 34.81 16.76
CA LYS A 21 -1.39 34.07 15.66
C LYS A 21 -0.73 32.72 15.61
N VAL A 22 -1.38 31.69 16.21
CA VAL A 22 -1.03 30.29 16.01
C VAL A 22 -1.33 29.97 14.55
N THR A 23 -0.28 29.99 13.74
CA THR A 23 -0.32 29.44 12.37
C THR A 23 -0.64 27.96 12.49
N ALA A 24 -1.86 27.58 12.12
CA ALA A 24 -2.28 26.19 12.04
C ALA A 24 -1.36 25.46 11.04
N THR A 25 -0.37 24.76 11.56
CA THR A 25 0.45 23.83 10.76
C THR A 25 -0.48 22.82 10.14
N LYS A 26 -0.56 22.83 8.80
CA LYS A 26 -1.34 21.89 7.99
C LYS A 26 -0.88 20.49 8.37
N LYS A 27 -1.66 19.82 9.22
CA LYS A 27 -1.38 18.49 9.75
C LYS A 27 -1.11 17.57 8.57
N ALA A 28 0.12 17.07 8.44
CA ALA A 28 0.51 16.13 7.40
C ALA A 28 -0.50 14.99 7.43
N ARG A 29 -1.15 14.73 6.30
CA ARG A 29 -2.13 13.62 6.20
C ARG A 29 -1.36 12.34 6.39
N PRO A 30 -1.70 11.51 7.38
CA PRO A 30 -0.90 10.35 7.72
C PRO A 30 -0.85 9.35 6.56
N VAL A 31 0.27 8.65 6.44
CA VAL A 31 0.56 7.49 5.57
C VAL A 31 -0.58 6.46 5.57
N VAL A 32 -1.29 6.34 6.68
CA VAL A 32 -2.48 5.51 6.89
C VAL A 32 -3.54 5.64 5.78
N GLN A 33 -3.72 6.82 5.18
CA GLN A 33 -4.79 7.03 4.19
C GLN A 33 -4.57 6.32 2.83
N LEU A 34 -3.33 6.04 2.43
CA LEU A 34 -3.06 5.34 1.17
C LEU A 34 -3.45 3.86 1.27
N SER A 35 -2.91 3.20 2.29
CA SER A 35 -3.18 1.78 2.58
C SER A 35 -4.65 1.53 2.92
N GLU A 36 -5.29 2.41 3.68
CA GLU A 36 -6.72 2.31 3.99
C GLU A 36 -7.60 2.39 2.74
N ARG A 37 -7.31 3.35 1.83
CA ARG A 37 -8.05 3.47 0.58
C ARG A 37 -7.88 2.25 -0.33
N ALA A 38 -6.65 1.74 -0.44
CA ALA A 38 -6.37 0.55 -1.22
C ALA A 38 -7.10 -0.67 -0.64
N LEU A 39 -7.06 -0.83 0.67
CA LEU A 39 -7.77 -1.90 1.36
C LEU A 39 -9.28 -1.77 1.16
N TRP A 40 -9.86 -0.57 1.29
CA TRP A 40 -11.28 -0.34 1.05
C TRP A 40 -11.67 -0.78 -0.37
N ARG A 41 -10.90 -0.38 -1.40
CA ARG A 41 -11.12 -0.79 -2.79
C ARG A 41 -11.06 -2.31 -2.93
N ALA A 42 -9.99 -2.94 -2.45
CA ALA A 42 -9.82 -4.39 -2.54
C ALA A 42 -11.01 -5.14 -1.90
N LYS A 43 -11.47 -4.67 -0.75
CA LYS A 43 -12.66 -5.24 -0.05
C LYS A 43 -13.93 -5.09 -0.86
N SER A 44 -14.14 -3.96 -1.53
CA SER A 44 -15.34 -3.71 -2.35
C SER A 44 -15.39 -4.61 -3.61
N TRP A 45 -14.25 -5.18 -4.03
CA TRP A 45 -14.18 -6.07 -5.19
C TRP A 45 -14.34 -7.56 -4.85
N VAL A 46 -14.45 -7.91 -3.57
CA VAL A 46 -14.66 -9.31 -3.17
C VAL A 46 -15.93 -9.86 -3.85
N GLY A 47 -15.79 -10.99 -4.54
CA GLY A 47 -16.83 -11.58 -5.37
C GLY A 47 -16.71 -11.27 -6.87
N MET A 48 -15.87 -10.32 -7.27
CA MET A 48 -15.66 -9.98 -8.69
C MET A 48 -14.82 -11.06 -9.39
N THR A 49 -15.22 -11.44 -10.60
CA THR A 49 -14.54 -12.43 -11.41
C THR A 49 -13.51 -11.82 -12.36
N THR A 50 -13.67 -10.56 -12.75
CA THR A 50 -12.75 -9.87 -13.66
C THR A 50 -12.50 -8.42 -13.24
N LEU A 51 -11.28 -7.95 -13.49
CA LEU A 51 -10.86 -6.55 -13.32
C LEU A 51 -11.00 -5.74 -14.62
N ALA A 52 -11.23 -6.40 -15.75
CA ALA A 52 -11.24 -5.80 -17.08
C ALA A 52 -12.28 -4.67 -17.21
N LYS A 53 -13.38 -4.73 -16.46
CA LYS A 53 -14.41 -3.68 -16.40
C LYS A 53 -13.94 -2.39 -15.71
N MET A 54 -12.86 -2.46 -14.92
CA MET A 54 -12.34 -1.32 -14.16
C MET A 54 -11.11 -0.71 -14.81
N SER A 55 -10.25 -1.53 -15.42
CA SER A 55 -9.05 -1.06 -16.10
C SER A 55 -8.51 -2.14 -17.05
N SER A 56 -8.14 -1.70 -18.26
CA SER A 56 -7.36 -2.51 -19.21
C SER A 56 -5.84 -2.38 -19.00
N ALA A 57 -5.41 -1.48 -18.12
CA ALA A 57 -3.99 -1.21 -17.87
C ALA A 57 -3.32 -2.19 -16.89
N VAL A 58 -4.07 -3.09 -16.30
CA VAL A 58 -3.56 -4.11 -15.37
C VAL A 58 -3.96 -5.50 -15.83
N THR A 59 -3.13 -6.48 -15.50
CA THR A 59 -3.44 -7.90 -15.72
C THR A 59 -4.61 -8.36 -14.85
N ASP A 60 -5.39 -9.32 -15.32
CA ASP A 60 -6.54 -9.85 -14.57
C ASP A 60 -6.14 -10.96 -13.58
N ASP A 61 -5.14 -10.69 -12.76
CA ASP A 61 -4.53 -11.59 -11.79
C ASP A 61 -4.31 -10.95 -10.40
N CYS A 62 -3.55 -11.63 -9.53
CA CYS A 62 -3.26 -11.16 -8.17
C CYS A 62 -2.46 -9.85 -8.17
N SER A 63 -1.47 -9.72 -9.06
CA SER A 63 -0.64 -8.52 -9.16
C SER A 63 -1.43 -7.35 -9.71
N GLY A 64 -2.24 -7.57 -10.73
CA GLY A 64 -3.12 -6.54 -11.30
C GLY A 64 -4.17 -6.04 -10.33
N MET A 65 -4.81 -6.95 -9.55
CA MET A 65 -5.74 -6.56 -8.49
C MET A 65 -5.07 -5.66 -7.45
N THR A 66 -3.89 -6.05 -7.01
CA THR A 66 -3.13 -5.30 -5.99
C THR A 66 -2.70 -3.94 -6.52
N ARG A 67 -2.16 -3.87 -7.75
CA ARG A 67 -1.81 -2.61 -8.43
C ARG A 67 -3.01 -1.68 -8.56
N LEU A 68 -4.14 -2.19 -9.03
CA LEU A 68 -5.37 -1.42 -9.22
C LEU A 68 -5.89 -0.85 -7.89
N ALA A 69 -5.79 -1.61 -6.78
CA ALA A 69 -6.21 -1.14 -5.46
C ALA A 69 -5.39 0.07 -5.00
N PHE A 70 -4.09 0.08 -5.25
CA PHE A 70 -3.19 1.18 -4.89
C PHE A 70 -3.09 2.27 -5.96
N GLN A 71 -3.62 2.03 -7.17
CA GLN A 71 -3.49 2.96 -8.29
C GLN A 71 -4.00 4.36 -7.95
N GLN A 72 -3.10 5.33 -8.01
CA GLN A 72 -3.36 6.76 -7.84
C GLN A 72 -2.42 7.53 -8.77
N ARG A 73 -2.62 8.86 -8.87
CA ARG A 73 -1.72 9.70 -9.66
C ARG A 73 -0.26 9.48 -9.23
N ARG A 74 0.57 9.05 -10.18
CA ARG A 74 2.02 8.81 -10.00
C ARG A 74 2.36 7.71 -8.99
N LEU A 75 1.44 6.81 -8.69
CA LEU A 75 1.69 5.64 -7.88
C LEU A 75 1.27 4.40 -8.66
N ASP A 76 2.24 3.60 -9.03
CA ASP A 76 2.08 2.21 -9.44
C ASP A 76 2.99 1.35 -8.56
N LEU A 77 2.52 0.16 -8.20
CA LEU A 77 3.34 -0.78 -7.44
C LEU A 77 4.46 -1.39 -8.30
N LEU A 78 4.28 -1.48 -9.63
CA LEU A 78 5.35 -1.90 -10.50
C LEU A 78 6.45 -0.83 -10.58
N PRO A 79 7.73 -1.23 -10.67
CA PRO A 79 8.79 -0.33 -11.12
C PRO A 79 8.64 -0.04 -12.61
N ASP A 80 9.25 1.06 -13.06
CA ASP A 80 9.25 1.44 -14.49
C ASP A 80 10.15 0.48 -15.32
N ASP A 81 11.11 -0.18 -14.68
CA ASP A 81 12.13 -1.07 -15.24
C ASP A 81 11.84 -2.56 -14.90
N VAL A 82 10.69 -3.07 -15.25
CA VAL A 82 10.39 -4.51 -15.08
C VAL A 82 11.34 -5.33 -15.95
N LEU A 83 12.05 -6.30 -15.34
CA LEU A 83 12.98 -7.16 -16.03
C LEU A 83 12.24 -8.25 -16.83
N PRO A 84 12.77 -8.72 -17.96
CA PRO A 84 12.08 -9.70 -18.82
C PRO A 84 11.72 -11.01 -18.13
N GLU A 85 12.55 -11.45 -17.17
CA GLU A 85 12.33 -12.70 -16.41
C GLU A 85 11.41 -12.53 -15.21
N GLU A 86 11.13 -11.27 -14.79
CA GLU A 86 10.29 -11.00 -13.62
C GLU A 86 8.81 -11.22 -13.92
N ASN A 87 8.11 -11.77 -12.95
CA ASN A 87 6.66 -11.64 -12.88
C ASN A 87 6.28 -10.38 -12.07
N GLY A 88 5.04 -9.93 -12.20
CA GLY A 88 4.58 -8.72 -11.51
C GLY A 88 4.78 -8.75 -10.00
N VAL A 89 4.70 -9.93 -9.35
CA VAL A 89 4.90 -10.07 -7.89
C VAL A 89 6.36 -9.85 -7.52
N THR A 90 7.29 -10.44 -8.29
CA THR A 90 8.73 -10.29 -8.07
C THR A 90 9.18 -8.84 -8.30
N ALA A 91 8.68 -8.19 -9.35
CA ALA A 91 8.96 -6.79 -9.65
C ALA A 91 8.45 -5.86 -8.53
N ILE A 92 7.23 -6.06 -8.03
CA ILE A 92 6.68 -5.31 -6.89
C ILE A 92 7.53 -5.51 -5.64
N HIS A 93 7.93 -6.75 -5.35
CA HIS A 93 8.76 -7.06 -4.19
C HIS A 93 10.17 -6.42 -4.31
N ARG A 94 10.78 -6.43 -5.51
CA ARG A 94 12.06 -5.76 -5.78
C ARG A 94 11.95 -4.25 -5.51
N LYS A 95 10.89 -3.61 -5.99
CA LYS A 95 10.62 -2.20 -5.69
C LYS A 95 10.44 -1.96 -4.19
N ALA A 96 9.66 -2.79 -3.50
CA ALA A 96 9.49 -2.71 -2.04
C ALA A 96 10.83 -2.76 -1.31
N ARG A 97 11.71 -3.69 -1.72
CA ARG A 97 13.06 -3.83 -1.16
C ARG A 97 13.90 -2.58 -1.40
N ALA A 98 13.93 -2.07 -2.62
CA ALA A 98 14.69 -0.85 -2.97
C ALA A 98 14.24 0.38 -2.19
N LEU A 99 12.96 0.46 -1.84
CA LEU A 99 12.38 1.53 -1.03
C LEU A 99 12.52 1.32 0.48
N GLY A 100 13.09 0.18 0.94
CA GLY A 100 13.18 -0.16 2.36
C GLY A 100 11.81 -0.39 3.02
N MET A 101 10.83 -0.94 2.27
CA MET A 101 9.45 -1.11 2.71
C MET A 101 9.10 -2.53 3.15
N LEU A 102 10.04 -3.48 3.02
CA LEU A 102 9.80 -4.85 3.47
C LEU A 102 9.69 -4.93 4.99
N SER A 103 8.86 -5.85 5.47
CA SER A 103 8.59 -6.08 6.89
C SER A 103 8.27 -7.56 7.14
N ASP A 104 8.59 -8.04 8.33
CA ASP A 104 8.18 -9.37 8.81
C ASP A 104 6.86 -9.32 9.58
N THR A 105 6.31 -8.11 9.80
CA THR A 105 5.08 -7.91 10.57
C THR A 105 3.94 -7.47 9.66
N PRO A 106 2.80 -8.21 9.64
CA PRO A 106 1.62 -7.82 8.89
C PRO A 106 0.91 -6.62 9.56
N THR A 107 0.50 -5.67 8.73
CA THR A 107 -0.37 -4.57 9.15
C THR A 107 -1.52 -4.41 8.16
N PRO A 108 -2.74 -3.99 8.58
CA PRO A 108 -3.84 -3.74 7.65
C PRO A 108 -3.43 -2.79 6.52
N GLY A 109 -3.73 -3.16 5.28
CA GLY A 109 -3.36 -2.43 4.08
C GLY A 109 -1.95 -2.70 3.57
N ALA A 110 -1.11 -3.47 4.28
CA ALA A 110 0.18 -3.93 3.76
C ALA A 110 0.00 -4.97 2.65
N LEU A 111 0.99 -5.07 1.77
CA LEU A 111 1.12 -6.19 0.84
C LEU A 111 1.55 -7.44 1.62
N VAL A 112 1.04 -8.60 1.20
CA VAL A 112 1.54 -9.91 1.62
C VAL A 112 1.99 -10.67 0.39
N PHE A 113 3.21 -11.22 0.46
CA PHE A 113 3.83 -12.00 -0.61
C PHE A 113 3.82 -13.49 -0.26
N PHE A 114 3.63 -14.31 -1.29
CA PHE A 114 3.68 -15.77 -1.17
C PHE A 114 4.58 -16.35 -2.24
N GLN A 115 5.31 -17.40 -1.85
CA GLN A 115 6.20 -18.13 -2.75
C GLN A 115 5.59 -19.47 -3.17
N ASN A 116 6.01 -19.96 -4.33
CA ASN A 116 5.75 -21.34 -4.79
C ASN A 116 4.26 -21.73 -4.77
N THR A 117 3.35 -20.79 -5.06
CA THR A 117 1.91 -21.04 -5.04
C THR A 117 1.43 -21.86 -6.25
N PHE A 118 2.18 -21.86 -7.33
CA PHE A 118 1.99 -22.69 -8.52
C PHE A 118 3.34 -22.87 -9.25
N ASP A 119 3.42 -23.88 -10.09
CA ASP A 119 4.54 -24.14 -10.98
C ASP A 119 4.41 -23.19 -12.19
N ARG A 120 5.20 -22.10 -12.16
CA ARG A 120 5.13 -21.03 -13.15
C ARG A 120 5.83 -21.41 -14.44
N ASN A 121 7.01 -22.03 -14.34
CA ASN A 121 7.83 -22.42 -15.49
C ASN A 121 7.44 -23.78 -16.09
N ARG A 122 6.52 -24.51 -15.43
CA ARG A 122 6.02 -25.83 -15.81
C ARG A 122 7.09 -26.91 -15.88
N ASP A 123 8.10 -26.82 -15.03
CA ASP A 123 9.16 -27.83 -14.91
C ASP A 123 8.77 -29.00 -13.97
N GLY A 124 7.60 -28.92 -13.35
CA GLY A 124 7.10 -29.91 -12.40
C GLY A 124 7.56 -29.69 -10.97
N LEU A 125 8.40 -28.68 -10.72
CA LEU A 125 8.91 -28.31 -9.40
C LEU A 125 8.13 -27.10 -8.83
N PHE A 126 8.30 -26.84 -7.55
CA PHE A 126 7.69 -25.68 -6.89
C PHE A 126 8.79 -24.83 -6.25
N ASN A 127 9.63 -24.27 -7.10
CA ASN A 127 10.80 -23.48 -6.78
C ASN A 127 10.80 -22.11 -7.48
N ASP A 128 9.66 -21.66 -7.96
CA ASP A 128 9.49 -20.43 -8.76
C ASP A 128 9.61 -19.13 -7.97
N GLY A 129 9.92 -19.20 -6.66
CA GLY A 129 10.04 -18.02 -5.81
C GLY A 129 8.70 -17.32 -5.60
N LEU A 130 8.69 -15.99 -5.68
CA LEU A 130 7.48 -15.21 -5.45
C LEU A 130 6.49 -15.33 -6.61
N THR A 131 5.33 -15.90 -6.31
CA THR A 131 4.32 -16.21 -7.34
C THR A 131 2.93 -15.65 -7.02
N HIS A 132 2.70 -15.13 -5.81
CA HIS A 132 1.39 -14.60 -5.44
C HIS A 132 1.48 -13.44 -4.46
N ILE A 133 0.45 -12.55 -4.51
CA ILE A 133 0.39 -11.33 -3.70
C ILE A 133 -1.07 -11.04 -3.30
N GLY A 134 -1.24 -10.41 -2.16
CA GLY A 134 -2.52 -9.91 -1.67
C GLY A 134 -2.35 -8.67 -0.81
N ILE A 135 -3.46 -8.19 -0.25
CA ILE A 135 -3.51 -7.04 0.67
C ILE A 135 -4.04 -7.55 2.01
N VAL A 136 -3.30 -7.32 3.08
CA VAL A 136 -3.70 -7.64 4.45
C VAL A 136 -4.96 -6.85 4.81
N GLU A 137 -6.03 -7.55 5.20
CA GLU A 137 -7.27 -6.93 5.65
C GLU A 137 -7.31 -6.75 7.17
N ARG A 138 -6.90 -7.77 7.90
CA ARG A 138 -6.98 -7.80 9.37
C ARG A 138 -5.95 -8.75 9.95
N VAL A 139 -5.45 -8.39 11.13
CA VAL A 139 -4.59 -9.23 11.96
C VAL A 139 -5.31 -9.50 13.26
N GLY A 140 -5.54 -10.76 13.58
CA GLY A 140 -6.14 -11.21 14.82
C GLY A 140 -5.11 -11.35 15.94
N ALA A 141 -5.54 -11.25 17.19
CA ALA A 141 -4.69 -11.46 18.35
C ALA A 141 -4.17 -12.90 18.47
N ASP A 142 -4.84 -13.84 17.81
CA ASP A 142 -4.47 -15.25 17.70
C ASP A 142 -3.41 -15.53 16.60
N GLY A 143 -2.88 -14.49 15.99
CA GLY A 143 -1.94 -14.58 14.85
C GLY A 143 -2.59 -14.88 13.51
N THR A 144 -3.93 -14.95 13.42
CA THR A 144 -4.63 -15.15 12.17
C THR A 144 -4.69 -13.86 11.37
N VAL A 145 -4.19 -13.90 10.14
CA VAL A 145 -4.22 -12.79 9.18
C VAL A 145 -5.24 -13.09 8.08
N THR A 146 -6.19 -12.18 7.89
CA THR A 146 -7.10 -12.21 6.74
C THR A 146 -6.55 -11.28 5.67
N PHE A 147 -6.57 -11.71 4.40
CA PHE A 147 -6.11 -10.92 3.28
C PHE A 147 -7.05 -11.03 2.08
N VAL A 148 -7.06 -9.99 1.25
CA VAL A 148 -7.81 -9.94 -0.02
C VAL A 148 -6.85 -10.16 -1.16
N HIS A 149 -7.21 -11.05 -2.08
CA HIS A 149 -6.41 -11.38 -3.25
C HIS A 149 -7.29 -11.86 -4.41
N LYS A 150 -6.75 -11.86 -5.63
CA LYS A 150 -7.38 -12.49 -6.78
C LYS A 150 -6.75 -13.85 -7.04
N SER A 151 -7.55 -14.90 -6.97
CA SER A 151 -7.09 -16.28 -7.16
C SER A 151 -8.22 -17.17 -7.66
N GLY A 152 -7.92 -18.05 -8.62
CA GLY A 152 -8.90 -18.94 -9.24
C GLY A 152 -10.00 -18.18 -9.96
N GLY A 153 -9.66 -17.06 -10.61
CA GLY A 153 -10.62 -16.23 -11.35
C GLY A 153 -11.54 -15.39 -10.47
N LEU A 154 -11.26 -15.24 -9.17
CA LEU A 154 -12.15 -14.53 -8.24
C LEU A 154 -11.35 -13.66 -7.28
N VAL A 155 -11.82 -12.45 -7.00
CA VAL A 155 -11.35 -11.65 -5.86
C VAL A 155 -12.02 -12.20 -4.60
N LYS A 156 -11.23 -12.61 -3.64
CA LYS A 156 -11.71 -13.27 -2.43
C LYS A 156 -10.89 -12.95 -1.20
N ARG A 157 -11.43 -13.30 -0.04
CA ARG A 157 -10.71 -13.36 1.22
C ARG A 157 -10.12 -14.74 1.42
N SER A 158 -8.92 -14.78 1.94
CA SER A 158 -8.30 -15.97 2.51
C SER A 158 -7.59 -15.60 3.80
N ARG A 159 -7.15 -16.62 4.54
CA ARG A 159 -6.47 -16.43 5.81
C ARG A 159 -5.27 -17.35 5.93
N PHE A 160 -4.33 -16.90 6.75
CA PHE A 160 -3.23 -17.71 7.25
C PHE A 160 -2.97 -17.37 8.71
N ASN A 161 -2.30 -18.25 9.42
CA ASN A 161 -1.90 -18.03 10.81
C ASN A 161 -0.37 -18.12 10.92
N LEU A 162 0.26 -17.07 11.44
CA LEU A 162 1.72 -16.99 11.58
C LEU A 162 2.27 -17.86 12.70
N LEU A 163 1.45 -18.15 13.72
CA LEU A 163 1.86 -18.98 14.85
C LEU A 163 1.69 -20.48 14.58
N GLN A 164 0.78 -20.82 13.66
CA GLN A 164 0.46 -22.19 13.28
C GLN A 164 0.34 -22.33 11.74
N PRO A 165 1.44 -22.09 10.99
CA PRO A 165 1.38 -21.98 9.53
C PRO A 165 0.98 -23.30 8.85
N GLU A 166 1.25 -24.45 9.47
CA GLU A 166 0.96 -25.78 8.94
C GLU A 166 -0.39 -26.35 9.39
N ALA A 167 -1.07 -25.67 10.35
CA ALA A 167 -2.34 -26.13 10.87
C ALA A 167 -3.51 -25.60 10.05
N ARG A 168 -4.29 -26.51 9.43
CA ARG A 168 -5.50 -26.13 8.69
C ARG A 168 -6.57 -25.54 9.61
N LYS A 169 -6.73 -26.09 10.81
CA LYS A 169 -7.73 -25.72 11.81
C LYS A 169 -7.13 -25.79 13.21
N ASP A 170 -7.70 -25.04 14.13
CA ASP A 170 -7.43 -25.18 15.56
C ASP A 170 -8.16 -26.39 16.16
N ALA A 171 -7.93 -26.63 17.46
CA ALA A 171 -8.57 -27.73 18.21
C ALA A 171 -10.11 -27.60 18.30
N LYS A 172 -10.66 -26.39 18.08
CA LYS A 172 -12.09 -26.12 18.08
C LYS A 172 -12.72 -26.20 16.69
N GLY A 173 -11.91 -26.51 15.66
CA GLY A 173 -12.37 -26.62 14.27
C GLY A 173 -12.42 -25.32 13.48
N HIS A 174 -11.98 -24.18 14.06
CA HIS A 174 -11.89 -22.92 13.33
C HIS A 174 -10.77 -22.98 12.30
N VAL A 175 -11.02 -22.42 11.11
CA VAL A 175 -10.03 -22.41 10.05
C VAL A 175 -8.95 -21.36 10.35
N LEU A 176 -7.71 -21.80 10.49
CA LEU A 176 -6.52 -20.99 10.67
C LEU A 176 -5.88 -20.62 9.32
N ASN A 177 -5.75 -21.61 8.42
CA ASN A 177 -5.12 -21.44 7.12
C ASN A 177 -6.00 -21.96 6.00
N ASP A 178 -6.18 -21.16 4.96
CA ASP A 178 -6.82 -21.58 3.72
C ASP A 178 -5.81 -22.26 2.77
N TRP A 179 -6.30 -23.13 1.89
CA TRP A 179 -5.48 -23.70 0.84
C TRP A 179 -5.13 -22.63 -0.19
N LEU A 180 -3.85 -22.30 -0.33
CA LEU A 180 -3.36 -21.39 -1.35
C LEU A 180 -2.88 -22.14 -2.59
N ARG A 181 -2.21 -23.28 -2.40
CA ARG A 181 -1.92 -24.24 -3.47
C ARG A 181 -2.75 -25.50 -3.25
N ARG A 182 -3.62 -25.83 -4.21
CA ARG A 182 -4.46 -27.02 -4.12
C ARG A 182 -3.63 -28.28 -4.34
N LYS A 183 -4.07 -29.38 -3.74
CA LYS A 183 -3.53 -30.72 -4.02
C LYS A 183 -3.73 -31.08 -5.49
N GLY A 184 -2.67 -31.47 -6.18
CA GLY A 184 -2.69 -32.05 -7.51
C GLY A 184 -2.66 -33.57 -7.47
N LYS A 185 -2.67 -34.23 -8.64
CA LYS A 185 -2.58 -35.70 -8.72
C LYS A 185 -1.31 -36.27 -8.11
N LYS A 186 -0.18 -35.55 -8.25
CA LYS A 186 1.14 -35.98 -7.80
C LYS A 186 1.77 -35.03 -6.76
N THR A 187 1.08 -33.97 -6.33
CA THR A 187 1.61 -32.95 -5.42
C THR A 187 0.69 -32.74 -4.23
N ARG A 188 1.24 -32.57 -3.05
CA ARG A 188 0.45 -32.17 -1.87
C ARG A 188 -0.08 -30.75 -2.05
N GLY A 189 -1.20 -30.45 -1.40
CA GLY A 189 -1.63 -29.07 -1.22
C GLY A 189 -0.78 -28.37 -0.17
N TYR A 190 -0.73 -27.03 -0.24
CA TYR A 190 -0.06 -26.21 0.76
C TYR A 190 -1.03 -25.14 1.26
N LEU A 191 -0.95 -24.90 2.56
CA LEU A 191 -1.69 -23.86 3.25
C LEU A 191 -1.04 -22.51 3.02
N ALA A 192 -1.82 -21.44 3.16
CA ALA A 192 -1.30 -20.10 2.93
C ALA A 192 -0.17 -19.74 3.91
N GLY A 193 -0.25 -20.19 5.18
CA GLY A 193 0.80 -19.97 6.17
C GLY A 193 2.16 -20.58 5.78
N GLU A 194 2.14 -21.77 5.17
CA GLU A 194 3.37 -22.43 4.70
C GLU A 194 4.09 -21.69 3.56
N LEU A 195 3.36 -20.82 2.86
CA LEU A 195 3.83 -20.15 1.65
C LEU A 195 4.09 -18.64 1.81
N VAL A 196 3.82 -18.06 2.99
CA VAL A 196 4.11 -16.66 3.27
C VAL A 196 5.61 -16.39 3.12
N ALA A 197 5.95 -15.34 2.37
CA ALA A 197 7.32 -14.92 2.11
C ALA A 197 7.66 -13.54 2.71
N GLY A 198 6.69 -12.84 3.30
CA GLY A 198 6.89 -11.55 3.93
C GLY A 198 5.83 -10.51 3.55
N PHE A 199 6.05 -9.29 4.00
CA PHE A 199 5.12 -8.18 3.85
C PHE A 199 5.83 -6.95 3.31
N ALA A 200 5.06 -5.97 2.82
CA ALA A 200 5.58 -4.63 2.55
C ALA A 200 4.53 -3.57 2.87
N ALA A 201 4.95 -2.51 3.53
CA ALA A 201 4.14 -1.31 3.65
C ALA A 201 4.11 -0.55 2.31
N VAL A 202 3.03 0.21 2.07
CA VAL A 202 2.92 1.09 0.90
C VAL A 202 2.61 2.49 1.37
N ASP A 203 3.52 3.42 1.08
CA ASP A 203 3.40 4.83 1.44
C ASP A 203 3.80 5.76 0.28
N GLU A 204 3.95 7.05 0.54
CA GLU A 204 4.26 8.06 -0.47
C GLU A 204 5.61 7.83 -1.18
N ARG A 205 6.53 7.04 -0.62
CA ARG A 205 7.82 6.66 -1.24
C ARG A 205 7.64 5.81 -2.50
N TRP A 206 6.49 5.18 -2.67
CA TRP A 206 6.17 4.42 -3.87
C TRP A 206 5.84 5.29 -5.07
N ARG A 207 5.63 6.60 -4.89
CA ARG A 207 5.37 7.51 -6.00
C ARG A 207 6.63 7.78 -6.80
N SER A 208 6.48 7.81 -8.12
CA SER A 208 7.54 8.31 -9.00
C SER A 208 7.85 9.78 -8.68
N PRO A 209 9.13 10.20 -8.75
CA PRO A 209 9.52 11.59 -8.58
C PRO A 209 8.73 12.53 -9.51
N GLU A 210 8.50 13.76 -9.09
CA GLU A 210 7.90 14.76 -9.98
C GLU A 210 8.89 15.08 -11.11
N PRO A 211 8.48 15.01 -12.37
CA PRO A 211 9.35 15.47 -13.44
C PRO A 211 9.71 16.94 -13.15
N PRO A 212 10.95 17.36 -13.38
CA PRO A 212 11.35 18.74 -13.17
C PRO A 212 10.36 19.63 -13.92
N ARG A 213 9.81 20.63 -13.23
CA ARG A 213 8.99 21.65 -13.90
C ARG A 213 9.88 22.29 -14.93
N LEU A 214 9.60 22.08 -16.21
CA LEU A 214 10.20 22.87 -17.26
C LEU A 214 9.91 24.33 -16.91
N ALA A 215 10.94 25.07 -16.54
CA ALA A 215 10.84 26.51 -16.35
C ALA A 215 10.23 27.03 -17.65
N SER A 216 9.07 27.67 -17.57
CA SER A 216 8.42 28.29 -18.73
C SER A 216 9.43 29.31 -19.27
N ALA A 217 10.18 28.92 -20.28
CA ALA A 217 11.04 29.84 -21.01
C ALA A 217 10.08 30.89 -21.57
N LYS A 218 10.11 32.08 -20.96
CA LYS A 218 9.47 33.26 -21.55
C LYS A 218 10.16 33.46 -22.88
N LEU A 219 9.47 33.06 -23.94
CA LEU A 219 9.88 33.36 -25.33
C LEU A 219 9.73 34.88 -25.48
N THR A 220 10.80 35.59 -25.19
CA THR A 220 10.92 37.01 -25.56
C THR A 220 11.12 37.06 -27.06
N VAL A 221 10.04 37.18 -27.79
CA VAL A 221 10.08 37.55 -29.20
C VAL A 221 10.64 38.98 -29.25
N LYS A 222 11.92 39.12 -29.52
CA LYS A 222 12.50 40.39 -29.97
C LYS A 222 11.94 40.67 -31.35
N GLY A 223 10.99 41.60 -31.42
CA GLY A 223 10.55 42.15 -32.70
C GLY A 223 11.68 42.95 -33.31
N ASP A 224 12.30 42.43 -34.38
CA ASP A 224 13.12 43.20 -35.27
C ASP A 224 12.20 44.03 -36.18
N ALA A 225 12.01 45.28 -35.78
CA ALA A 225 11.51 46.30 -36.69
C ALA A 225 12.63 46.72 -37.64
N ARG A 226 12.75 46.07 -38.79
CA ARG A 226 13.53 46.60 -39.90
C ARG A 226 12.62 47.39 -40.81
N THR A 227 12.69 48.71 -40.68
CA THR A 227 12.37 49.74 -41.63
C THR A 227 12.86 49.38 -43.02
N ALA A 228 11.96 49.21 -43.98
CA ALA A 228 12.29 49.33 -45.40
C ALA A 228 11.96 50.75 -45.86
N ARG A 229 12.97 51.55 -46.10
CA ARG A 229 12.94 52.72 -47.00
C ARG A 229 13.58 52.32 -48.31
N ARG A 230 12.84 52.42 -49.32
CA ARG A 230 12.98 52.91 -50.68
C ARG A 230 12.31 51.99 -51.68
#